data_efb32b0cc7952862022df8415bdaeb90
#
_entry.id   efb32b0cc7952862022df8415bdaeb90
#
_cell.length_a   1.000
_cell.length_b   1.000
_cell.length_c   1.000
_cell.angle_alpha   90.00
_cell.angle_beta   90.00
_cell.angle_gamma   90.00
#
_symmetry.space_group_name_H-M   'P 1'
#
loop_
_entity.id
_entity.type
_entity.pdbx_description
1 polymer ?
#
loop_
_entity_poly.entity_id
_entity_poly.type
_entity_poly.pdbx_seq_one_letter_code
_entity_poly.pdbx_strand_id
1 'polypeptide(L)'
;MSSIQIHPLRTPPERPAWRRALDARIDRWMADPGLYRWAVSNPLTRWLTQRRADQLFEVMAGFVHSQVLLACVRLRLLETVADAPRTLHELSASCGVPAPALERLLRSAVAVRLLAARGGGRYGLGPLGRPVAADAGLRNMIEHNAVLYEDLRDPLALMHGASEAAMNAYWPYAQSVDPQTLGSWAPDKVALYSELMASSQRFLIDELLAAYAFDEHQCVMDVGGGKGAWISALARHAPGLKLKLFDLPPVADLARAHLAQGGLADRVQVHGGSFTANPLPQGADLVTLLRVAHDHPDHVVRALLAAIHEALPVGGTLLLAEPMAEADGEPGTADAYYHFYLLAMGAGRLRTPAELMRLMAEAGFTHLEQVPNPMPLHGRILLGRKSAGLPLETTPDTGPSVNLN
;
A
#
# COMPACT_ATOMS: atom_id res chain seq x y z
N MET A 1 10.57 26.34 -3.13
CA MET A 1 9.59 25.93 -4.18
C MET A 1 10.27 24.86 -5.02
N SER A 2 10.22 23.60 -4.59
CA SER A 2 10.74 22.47 -5.38
C SER A 2 9.64 21.98 -6.30
N SER A 3 9.86 22.18 -7.58
CA SER A 3 8.97 21.66 -8.63
C SER A 3 8.97 20.14 -8.57
N ILE A 4 7.83 19.55 -8.24
CA ILE A 4 7.62 18.10 -8.30
C ILE A 4 7.84 17.67 -9.76
N GLN A 5 8.96 17.00 -10.05
CA GLN A 5 9.17 16.37 -11.36
C GLN A 5 8.30 15.12 -11.43
N ILE A 6 7.12 15.28 -11.98
CA ILE A 6 6.26 14.16 -12.35
C ILE A 6 6.89 13.52 -13.59
N HIS A 7 7.55 12.37 -13.43
CA HIS A 7 7.91 11.55 -14.58
C HIS A 7 6.63 11.03 -15.23
N PRO A 8 6.47 11.21 -16.54
CA PRO A 8 5.26 10.75 -17.23
C PRO A 8 5.10 9.24 -17.04
N LEU A 9 3.90 8.84 -16.63
CA LEU A 9 3.46 7.45 -16.70
C LEU A 9 3.79 6.92 -18.10
N ARG A 10 4.34 5.71 -18.23
CA ARG A 10 4.53 5.09 -19.55
C ARG A 10 3.18 5.05 -20.24
N THR A 11 3.02 5.87 -21.25
CA THR A 11 1.87 5.76 -22.13
C THR A 11 1.87 4.39 -22.78
N PRO A 12 0.76 3.65 -22.74
CA PRO A 12 0.63 2.41 -23.50
C PRO A 12 1.03 2.64 -24.96
N PRO A 13 1.58 1.63 -25.65
CA PRO A 13 1.96 1.79 -27.05
C PRO A 13 0.76 2.32 -27.84
N GLU A 14 1.01 3.29 -28.72
CA GLU A 14 -0.05 3.90 -29.52
C GLU A 14 -0.84 2.81 -30.26
N ARG A 15 -2.15 2.77 -30.03
CA ARG A 15 -3.03 1.86 -30.75
C ARG A 15 -2.98 2.19 -32.25
N PRO A 16 -3.05 1.20 -33.14
CA PRO A 16 -3.12 1.44 -34.60
C PRO A 16 -4.20 2.48 -34.95
N ALA A 17 -3.94 3.31 -35.95
CA ALA A 17 -4.82 4.41 -36.34
C ALA A 17 -6.28 3.98 -36.56
N TRP A 18 -6.49 2.80 -37.14
CA TRP A 18 -7.82 2.25 -37.35
C TRP A 18 -8.57 1.92 -36.06
N ARG A 19 -7.85 1.42 -35.02
CA ARG A 19 -8.46 1.18 -33.70
C ARG A 19 -8.83 2.49 -33.05
N ARG A 20 -7.96 3.49 -33.05
CA ARG A 20 -8.28 4.85 -32.53
C ARG A 20 -9.51 5.44 -33.22
N ALA A 21 -9.64 5.30 -34.55
CA ALA A 21 -10.80 5.77 -35.29
C ALA A 21 -12.08 4.99 -34.94
N LEU A 22 -11.96 3.68 -34.69
CA LEU A 22 -13.07 2.84 -34.24
C LEU A 22 -13.52 3.22 -32.85
N ASP A 23 -12.57 3.35 -31.92
CA ASP A 23 -12.83 3.77 -30.51
C ASP A 23 -13.55 5.13 -30.50
N ALA A 24 -13.02 6.13 -31.21
CA ALA A 24 -13.63 7.46 -31.31
C ALA A 24 -15.03 7.45 -31.97
N ARG A 25 -15.32 6.47 -32.82
CA ARG A 25 -16.66 6.30 -33.42
C ARG A 25 -17.61 5.66 -32.40
N ILE A 26 -17.13 4.66 -31.67
CA ILE A 26 -17.88 4.01 -30.59
C ILE A 26 -18.20 5.04 -29.51
N ASP A 27 -17.22 5.84 -29.07
CA ASP A 27 -17.40 6.86 -28.03
C ASP A 27 -18.47 7.90 -28.44
N ARG A 28 -18.40 8.41 -29.67
CA ARG A 28 -19.41 9.33 -30.20
C ARG A 28 -20.81 8.70 -30.25
N TRP A 29 -20.88 7.44 -30.67
CA TRP A 29 -22.13 6.72 -30.73
C TRP A 29 -22.69 6.45 -29.33
N MET A 30 -21.85 6.06 -28.39
CA MET A 30 -22.22 5.84 -26.99
C MET A 30 -22.62 7.12 -26.25
N ALA A 31 -22.12 8.28 -26.67
CA ALA A 31 -22.46 9.58 -26.12
C ALA A 31 -23.78 10.14 -26.66
N ASP A 32 -24.41 9.49 -27.64
CA ASP A 32 -25.68 9.94 -28.25
C ASP A 32 -26.86 9.73 -27.31
N PRO A 33 -27.58 10.80 -26.88
CA PRO A 33 -28.74 10.67 -25.99
C PRO A 33 -29.90 9.88 -26.62
N GLY A 34 -30.00 9.85 -27.94
CA GLY A 34 -30.99 9.08 -28.67
C GLY A 34 -30.72 7.58 -28.55
N LEU A 35 -29.45 7.19 -28.72
CA LEU A 35 -29.04 5.82 -28.55
C LEU A 35 -29.26 5.35 -27.10
N TYR A 36 -28.91 6.19 -26.11
CA TYR A 36 -29.14 5.85 -24.70
C TYR A 36 -30.62 5.57 -24.42
N ARG A 37 -31.54 6.43 -24.89
CA ARG A 37 -32.99 6.23 -24.74
C ARG A 37 -33.47 4.95 -25.42
N TRP A 38 -32.97 4.67 -26.65
CA TRP A 38 -33.26 3.44 -27.34
C TRP A 38 -32.73 2.21 -26.58
N ALA A 39 -31.49 2.25 -26.08
CA ALA A 39 -30.89 1.14 -25.35
C ALA A 39 -31.61 0.84 -24.02
N VAL A 40 -32.13 1.85 -23.33
CA VAL A 40 -32.95 1.69 -22.12
C VAL A 40 -34.30 1.06 -22.44
N SER A 41 -34.91 1.43 -23.57
CA SER A 41 -36.23 0.91 -23.95
C SER A 41 -36.17 -0.50 -24.58
N ASN A 42 -35.01 -0.90 -25.12
CA ASN A 42 -34.86 -2.19 -25.79
C ASN A 42 -34.61 -3.33 -24.76
N PRO A 43 -35.42 -4.39 -24.72
CA PRO A 43 -35.27 -5.50 -23.76
C PRO A 43 -33.88 -6.18 -23.81
N LEU A 44 -33.25 -6.25 -24.99
CA LEU A 44 -31.95 -6.92 -25.18
C LEU A 44 -30.77 -6.13 -24.62
N THR A 45 -30.87 -4.79 -24.54
CA THR A 45 -29.77 -3.92 -24.11
C THR A 45 -30.02 -3.28 -22.75
N ARG A 46 -31.28 -3.26 -22.26
CA ARG A 46 -31.68 -2.63 -21.01
C ARG A 46 -30.83 -3.06 -19.82
N TRP A 47 -30.58 -4.35 -19.69
CA TRP A 47 -29.81 -4.90 -18.57
C TRP A 47 -28.37 -4.35 -18.54
N LEU A 48 -27.73 -4.19 -19.71
CA LEU A 48 -26.38 -3.64 -19.81
C LEU A 48 -26.38 -2.14 -19.46
N THR A 49 -27.38 -1.41 -19.94
CA THR A 49 -27.51 0.02 -19.64
C THR A 49 -27.79 0.26 -18.18
N GLN A 50 -28.66 -0.55 -17.56
CA GLN A 50 -28.92 -0.50 -16.12
C GLN A 50 -27.64 -0.79 -15.32
N ARG A 51 -26.93 -1.87 -15.66
CA ARG A 51 -25.67 -2.22 -14.98
C ARG A 51 -24.62 -1.10 -15.03
N ARG A 52 -24.50 -0.42 -16.17
CA ARG A 52 -23.59 0.74 -16.31
C ARG A 52 -24.07 1.94 -15.49
N ALA A 53 -25.36 2.20 -15.45
CA ALA A 53 -25.95 3.25 -14.63
C ALA A 53 -25.72 2.96 -13.13
N ASP A 54 -25.91 1.70 -12.70
CA ASP A 54 -25.64 1.29 -11.33
C ASP A 54 -24.17 1.46 -10.97
N GLN A 55 -23.24 1.05 -11.83
CA GLN A 55 -21.79 1.24 -11.63
C GLN A 55 -21.42 2.72 -11.53
N LEU A 56 -21.95 3.59 -12.41
CA LEU A 56 -21.72 5.03 -12.31
C LEU A 56 -22.28 5.60 -11.02
N PHE A 57 -23.47 5.15 -10.62
CA PHE A 57 -24.09 5.56 -9.35
C PHE A 57 -23.24 5.11 -8.14
N GLU A 58 -22.67 3.90 -8.16
CA GLU A 58 -21.76 3.40 -7.12
C GLU A 58 -20.53 4.30 -6.98
N VAL A 59 -19.92 4.71 -8.10
CA VAL A 59 -18.78 5.65 -8.07
C VAL A 59 -19.21 7.02 -7.51
N MET A 60 -20.34 7.54 -7.99
CA MET A 60 -20.87 8.83 -7.53
C MET A 60 -21.25 8.80 -6.04
N ALA A 61 -21.81 7.71 -5.54
CA ALA A 61 -22.21 7.52 -4.15
C ALA A 61 -21.05 7.07 -3.24
N GLY A 62 -19.89 6.77 -3.80
CA GLY A 62 -18.76 6.18 -3.07
C GLY A 62 -18.33 6.97 -1.83
N PHE A 63 -18.40 8.30 -1.89
CA PHE A 63 -18.12 9.16 -0.73
C PHE A 63 -19.12 8.95 0.42
N VAL A 64 -20.40 8.65 0.13
CA VAL A 64 -21.39 8.32 1.16
C VAL A 64 -21.12 6.93 1.71
N HIS A 65 -20.80 5.95 0.84
CA HIS A 65 -20.50 4.58 1.25
C HIS A 65 -19.32 4.52 2.22
N SER A 66 -18.25 5.30 1.96
CA SER A 66 -17.10 5.39 2.85
C SER A 66 -17.44 6.03 4.20
N GLN A 67 -18.31 7.04 4.22
CA GLN A 67 -18.79 7.66 5.47
C GLN A 67 -19.71 6.72 6.27
N VAL A 68 -20.52 5.91 5.61
CA VAL A 68 -21.33 4.87 6.27
C VAL A 68 -20.42 3.84 6.94
N LEU A 69 -19.36 3.41 6.25
CA LEU A 69 -18.36 2.50 6.81
C LEU A 69 -17.67 3.11 8.04
N LEU A 70 -17.18 4.34 7.93
CA LEU A 70 -16.54 5.06 9.03
C LEU A 70 -17.48 5.22 10.24
N ALA A 71 -18.73 5.59 10.01
CA ALA A 71 -19.73 5.71 11.08
C ALA A 71 -19.99 4.38 11.78
N CYS A 72 -20.09 3.28 11.02
CA CYS A 72 -20.25 1.94 11.60
C CYS A 72 -19.06 1.54 12.48
N VAL A 73 -17.82 1.89 12.09
CA VAL A 73 -16.61 1.64 12.87
C VAL A 73 -16.61 2.50 14.13
N ARG A 74 -16.79 3.81 14.01
CA ARG A 74 -16.78 4.76 15.15
C ARG A 74 -17.84 4.45 16.21
N LEU A 75 -19.03 4.03 15.78
CA LEU A 75 -20.09 3.61 16.68
C LEU A 75 -19.95 2.16 17.13
N ARG A 76 -18.90 1.44 16.71
CA ARG A 76 -18.64 0.03 17.03
C ARG A 76 -19.83 -0.90 16.73
N LEU A 77 -20.62 -0.54 15.71
CA LEU A 77 -21.84 -1.31 15.37
C LEU A 77 -21.53 -2.73 14.92
N LEU A 78 -20.42 -2.90 14.17
CA LEU A 78 -20.03 -4.20 13.64
C LEU A 78 -19.62 -5.16 14.75
N GLU A 79 -18.84 -4.70 15.72
CA GLU A 79 -18.45 -5.50 16.90
C GLU A 79 -19.69 -5.80 17.78
N THR A 80 -20.58 -4.81 17.97
CA THR A 80 -21.79 -4.97 18.81
C THR A 80 -22.73 -6.06 18.28
N VAL A 81 -22.78 -6.26 16.94
CA VAL A 81 -23.63 -7.30 16.34
C VAL A 81 -22.88 -8.59 15.98
N ALA A 82 -21.57 -8.68 16.32
CA ALA A 82 -20.72 -9.81 15.95
C ALA A 82 -21.20 -11.11 16.62
N ASP A 83 -21.46 -11.05 17.91
CA ASP A 83 -21.86 -12.22 18.71
C ASP A 83 -23.32 -12.60 18.48
N ALA A 84 -24.21 -11.62 18.36
CA ALA A 84 -25.63 -11.86 18.15
C ALA A 84 -26.32 -10.67 17.46
N PRO A 85 -27.33 -10.93 16.60
CA PRO A 85 -28.13 -9.88 15.98
C PRO A 85 -28.86 -9.03 17.02
N ARG A 86 -28.87 -7.69 16.85
CA ARG A 86 -29.48 -6.70 17.73
C ARG A 86 -30.62 -5.95 17.05
N THR A 87 -31.57 -5.49 17.85
CA THR A 87 -32.66 -4.61 17.39
C THR A 87 -32.16 -3.15 17.28
N LEU A 88 -32.91 -2.31 16.56
CA LEU A 88 -32.67 -0.86 16.50
C LEU A 88 -32.61 -0.24 17.89
N HIS A 89 -33.51 -0.65 18.81
CA HIS A 89 -33.57 -0.10 20.15
C HIS A 89 -32.30 -0.45 20.97
N GLU A 90 -31.88 -1.72 20.93
CA GLU A 90 -30.66 -2.18 21.61
C GLU A 90 -29.41 -1.45 21.08
N LEU A 91 -29.32 -1.25 19.75
CA LEU A 91 -28.20 -0.53 19.13
C LEU A 91 -28.23 0.97 19.45
N SER A 92 -29.39 1.61 19.45
CA SER A 92 -29.54 3.02 19.82
C SER A 92 -29.10 3.26 21.27
N ALA A 93 -29.49 2.37 22.18
CA ALA A 93 -29.07 2.45 23.58
C ALA A 93 -27.55 2.24 23.75
N SER A 94 -26.94 1.35 22.95
CA SER A 94 -25.50 1.04 23.07
C SER A 94 -24.60 2.14 22.52
N CYS A 95 -24.99 2.82 21.44
CA CYS A 95 -24.15 3.84 20.79
C CYS A 95 -24.56 5.30 21.08
N GLY A 96 -25.69 5.51 21.80
CA GLY A 96 -26.18 6.85 22.17
C GLY A 96 -26.75 7.66 21.00
N VAL A 97 -26.96 7.06 19.83
CA VAL A 97 -27.53 7.72 18.66
C VAL A 97 -29.06 7.56 18.66
N PRO A 98 -29.84 8.64 18.49
CA PRO A 98 -31.30 8.57 18.44
C PRO A 98 -31.79 7.58 17.37
N ALA A 99 -32.77 6.73 17.72
CA ALA A 99 -33.26 5.66 16.87
C ALA A 99 -33.62 6.09 15.43
N PRO A 100 -34.27 7.24 15.17
CA PRO A 100 -34.58 7.65 13.78
C PRO A 100 -33.37 7.95 12.93
N ALA A 101 -32.29 8.49 13.53
CA ALA A 101 -31.04 8.72 12.84
C ALA A 101 -30.26 7.42 12.62
N LEU A 102 -30.20 6.60 13.66
CA LEU A 102 -29.52 5.30 13.59
C LEU A 102 -30.19 4.37 12.56
N GLU A 103 -31.52 4.38 12.46
CA GLU A 103 -32.24 3.56 11.47
C GLU A 103 -31.77 3.87 10.04
N ARG A 104 -31.54 5.14 9.70
CA ARG A 104 -31.02 5.54 8.39
C ARG A 104 -29.62 4.97 8.16
N LEU A 105 -28.74 5.06 9.16
CA LEU A 105 -27.41 4.46 9.07
C LEU A 105 -27.46 2.95 8.91
N LEU A 106 -28.27 2.26 9.69
CA LEU A 106 -28.42 0.80 9.61
C LEU A 106 -28.96 0.34 8.24
N ARG A 107 -29.95 1.04 7.70
CA ARG A 107 -30.46 0.77 6.33
C ARG A 107 -29.38 0.98 5.28
N SER A 108 -28.60 2.06 5.39
CA SER A 108 -27.46 2.32 4.49
C SER A 108 -26.39 1.26 4.64
N ALA A 109 -26.07 0.85 5.87
CA ALA A 109 -25.09 -0.21 6.14
C ALA A 109 -25.53 -1.58 5.58
N VAL A 110 -26.85 -1.86 5.57
CA VAL A 110 -27.40 -3.06 4.90
C VAL A 110 -27.26 -2.93 3.39
N ALA A 111 -27.56 -1.77 2.80
CA ALA A 111 -27.46 -1.55 1.36
C ALA A 111 -26.02 -1.74 0.86
N VAL A 112 -25.01 -1.27 1.61
CA VAL A 112 -23.57 -1.46 1.31
C VAL A 112 -23.01 -2.77 1.88
N ARG A 113 -23.86 -3.71 2.32
CA ARG A 113 -23.50 -5.08 2.75
C ARG A 113 -22.57 -5.18 3.98
N LEU A 114 -22.44 -4.12 4.75
CA LEU A 114 -21.73 -4.12 6.05
C LEU A 114 -22.57 -4.84 7.11
N LEU A 115 -23.86 -4.59 7.12
CA LEU A 115 -24.84 -5.29 7.95
C LEU A 115 -25.77 -6.12 7.09
N ALA A 116 -26.55 -6.98 7.74
CA ALA A 116 -27.63 -7.74 7.14
C ALA A 116 -28.86 -7.68 8.03
N ALA A 117 -30.03 -7.43 7.45
CA ALA A 117 -31.32 -7.57 8.15
C ALA A 117 -31.54 -9.02 8.52
N ARG A 118 -32.01 -9.24 9.75
CA ARG A 118 -32.38 -10.56 10.30
C ARG A 118 -33.85 -10.55 10.69
N GLY A 119 -34.40 -11.69 10.85
CA GLY A 119 -35.80 -11.78 11.28
C GLY A 119 -36.10 -11.01 12.57
N GLY A 120 -37.34 -10.51 12.77
CA GLY A 120 -37.77 -9.79 13.96
C GLY A 120 -37.15 -8.39 14.12
N GLY A 121 -36.84 -7.70 13.04
CA GLY A 121 -36.27 -6.32 13.08
C GLY A 121 -34.87 -6.23 13.64
N ARG A 122 -34.10 -7.31 13.57
CA ARG A 122 -32.72 -7.40 14.05
C ARG A 122 -31.71 -7.18 12.92
N TYR A 123 -30.54 -6.65 13.28
CA TYR A 123 -29.39 -6.45 12.41
C TYR A 123 -28.22 -7.32 12.87
N GLY A 124 -27.54 -7.97 11.95
CA GLY A 124 -26.34 -8.77 12.18
C GLY A 124 -25.28 -8.44 11.14
N LEU A 125 -24.10 -9.09 11.23
CA LEU A 125 -23.01 -8.86 10.28
C LEU A 125 -23.40 -9.25 8.85
N GLY A 126 -23.16 -8.33 7.92
CA GLY A 126 -23.14 -8.57 6.49
C GLY A 126 -21.80 -9.15 6.00
N PRO A 127 -21.72 -9.58 4.75
CA PRO A 127 -20.51 -10.19 4.21
C PRO A 127 -19.28 -9.26 4.25
N LEU A 128 -19.44 -7.97 4.02
CA LEU A 128 -18.35 -6.99 4.07
C LEU A 128 -18.07 -6.50 5.51
N GLY A 129 -19.01 -6.59 6.43
CA GLY A 129 -18.79 -6.21 7.82
C GLY A 129 -18.04 -7.25 8.65
N ARG A 130 -18.07 -8.52 8.25
CA ARG A 130 -17.39 -9.60 8.99
C ARG A 130 -15.89 -9.39 9.13
N PRO A 131 -15.11 -9.14 8.05
CA PRO A 131 -13.68 -8.89 8.18
C PRO A 131 -13.40 -7.63 8.99
N VAL A 132 -14.21 -6.58 8.87
CA VAL A 132 -14.03 -5.33 9.63
C VAL A 132 -14.27 -5.55 11.12
N ALA A 133 -15.29 -6.33 11.50
CA ALA A 133 -15.53 -6.68 12.89
C ALA A 133 -14.40 -7.50 13.51
N ALA A 134 -13.84 -8.43 12.73
CA ALA A 134 -12.80 -9.35 13.20
C ALA A 134 -11.42 -8.72 13.33
N ASP A 135 -11.09 -7.67 12.55
CA ASP A 135 -9.75 -7.14 12.43
C ASP A 135 -9.64 -5.67 12.88
N ALA A 136 -8.90 -5.46 13.98
CA ALA A 136 -8.64 -4.12 14.50
C ALA A 136 -7.76 -3.27 13.57
N GLY A 137 -6.82 -3.89 12.84
CA GLY A 137 -5.96 -3.20 11.88
C GLY A 137 -6.78 -2.61 10.73
N LEU A 138 -7.74 -3.36 10.23
CA LEU A 138 -8.67 -2.87 9.19
C LEU A 138 -9.52 -1.70 9.71
N ARG A 139 -10.01 -1.76 10.96
CA ARG A 139 -10.72 -0.63 11.59
C ARG A 139 -9.84 0.61 11.72
N ASN A 140 -8.58 0.43 12.16
CA ASN A 140 -7.62 1.53 12.26
C ASN A 140 -7.33 2.18 10.90
N MET A 141 -7.24 1.40 9.83
CA MET A 141 -7.09 1.94 8.46
C MET A 141 -8.32 2.73 8.01
N ILE A 142 -9.52 2.25 8.33
CA ILE A 142 -10.77 2.98 8.03
C ILE A 142 -10.82 4.30 8.80
N GLU A 143 -10.42 4.32 10.06
CA GLU A 143 -10.32 5.55 10.86
C GLU A 143 -9.26 6.52 10.29
N HIS A 144 -8.12 6.01 9.86
CA HIS A 144 -7.06 6.81 9.25
C HIS A 144 -7.53 7.51 7.98
N ASN A 145 -8.38 6.87 7.19
CA ASN A 145 -8.94 7.49 5.98
C ASN A 145 -9.73 8.78 6.28
N ALA A 146 -10.13 9.02 7.52
CA ALA A 146 -10.74 10.31 7.88
C ALA A 146 -9.82 11.50 7.62
N VAL A 147 -8.49 11.33 7.76
CA VAL A 147 -7.50 12.36 7.43
C VAL A 147 -7.47 12.60 5.91
N LEU A 148 -7.49 11.53 5.12
CA LEU A 148 -7.54 11.61 3.66
C LEU A 148 -8.85 12.28 3.17
N TYR A 149 -9.98 12.08 3.86
CA TYR A 149 -11.25 12.73 3.49
C TYR A 149 -11.17 14.25 3.59
N GLU A 150 -10.41 14.79 4.54
CA GLU A 150 -10.19 16.24 4.64
C GLU A 150 -9.43 16.78 3.41
N ASP A 151 -8.40 16.07 2.97
CA ASP A 151 -7.62 16.45 1.79
C ASP A 151 -8.43 16.31 0.49
N LEU A 152 -9.21 15.25 0.38
CA LEU A 152 -10.05 14.99 -0.79
C LEU A 152 -11.31 15.85 -0.86
N ARG A 153 -11.57 16.69 0.13
CA ARG A 153 -12.67 17.67 0.08
C ARG A 153 -12.51 18.64 -1.11
N ASP A 154 -11.26 18.99 -1.44
CA ASP A 154 -10.92 19.73 -2.65
C ASP A 154 -9.78 19.03 -3.40
N PRO A 155 -10.10 18.04 -4.25
CA PRO A 155 -9.10 17.28 -4.97
C PRO A 155 -8.30 18.11 -5.98
N LEU A 156 -8.87 19.22 -6.47
CA LEU A 156 -8.15 20.12 -7.38
C LEU A 156 -7.09 20.92 -6.64
N ALA A 157 -7.40 21.46 -5.46
CA ALA A 157 -6.42 22.13 -4.62
C ALA A 157 -5.26 21.18 -4.25
N LEU A 158 -5.59 19.92 -3.93
CA LEU A 158 -4.59 18.88 -3.66
C LEU A 158 -3.69 18.64 -4.88
N MET A 159 -4.26 18.47 -6.07
CA MET A 159 -3.52 18.26 -7.32
C MET A 159 -2.63 19.44 -7.72
N HIS A 160 -3.02 20.67 -7.36
CA HIS A 160 -2.22 21.87 -7.60
C HIS A 160 -1.14 22.11 -6.54
N GLY A 161 -1.05 21.26 -5.52
CA GLY A 161 -0.12 21.46 -4.39
C GLY A 161 -0.42 22.73 -3.57
N ALA A 162 -1.65 23.23 -3.63
CA ALA A 162 -2.07 24.47 -2.99
C ALA A 162 -2.53 24.29 -1.54
N SER A 163 -2.64 23.07 -1.04
CA SER A 163 -3.05 22.77 0.32
C SER A 163 -1.89 22.26 1.16
N GLU A 164 -1.85 22.69 2.41
CA GLU A 164 -1.13 21.94 3.45
C GLU A 164 -1.94 20.68 3.73
N ALA A 165 -1.70 19.62 2.95
CA ALA A 165 -2.45 18.37 3.07
C ALA A 165 -2.33 17.82 4.49
N ALA A 166 -3.46 17.48 5.10
CA ALA A 166 -3.51 16.94 6.45
C ALA A 166 -2.74 15.62 6.54
N MET A 167 -2.77 14.81 5.48
CA MET A 167 -1.98 13.60 5.34
C MET A 167 -0.48 13.88 5.39
N ASN A 168 -0.01 14.92 4.70
CA ASN A 168 1.40 15.32 4.71
C ASN A 168 1.85 15.73 6.13
N ALA A 169 1.01 16.47 6.85
CA ALA A 169 1.29 16.85 8.25
C ALA A 169 1.22 15.66 9.22
N TYR A 170 0.45 14.63 8.88
CA TYR A 170 0.34 13.40 9.65
C TYR A 170 1.54 12.46 9.42
N TRP A 171 2.21 12.57 8.25
CA TRP A 171 3.35 11.77 7.84
C TRP A 171 4.67 12.50 8.15
N PRO A 172 5.28 12.30 9.31
CA PRO A 172 6.46 13.06 9.69
C PRO A 172 7.69 12.85 8.79
N TYR A 173 7.71 11.76 8.01
CA TYR A 173 8.84 11.36 7.16
C TYR A 173 8.79 11.91 5.74
N ALA A 174 7.64 12.41 5.27
CA ALA A 174 7.48 12.92 3.92
C ALA A 174 8.15 14.29 3.71
N GLN A 175 8.29 15.08 4.77
CA GLN A 175 8.73 16.46 4.67
C GLN A 175 10.25 16.62 4.64
N SER A 176 11.03 15.67 5.12
CA SER A 176 12.49 15.82 5.17
C SER A 176 13.19 14.48 5.33
N VAL A 177 14.09 14.21 4.41
CA VAL A 177 15.10 13.14 4.51
C VAL A 177 16.31 13.65 5.32
N ASP A 178 16.27 14.91 5.80
CA ASP A 178 17.36 15.54 6.53
C ASP A 178 17.40 15.02 7.99
N PRO A 179 18.50 14.37 8.40
CA PRO A 179 18.67 13.88 9.76
C PRO A 179 18.49 14.94 10.86
N GLN A 180 18.71 16.22 10.56
CA GLN A 180 18.60 17.30 11.53
C GLN A 180 17.14 17.66 11.86
N THR A 181 16.22 17.45 10.93
CA THR A 181 14.77 17.62 11.16
C THR A 181 14.13 16.44 11.86
N LEU A 182 14.75 15.26 11.84
CA LEU A 182 14.26 14.03 12.47
C LEU A 182 14.10 14.13 14.01
N GLY A 183 14.93 14.97 14.66
CA GLY A 183 14.87 15.18 16.11
C GLY A 183 13.78 16.13 16.62
N SER A 184 13.07 16.82 15.72
CA SER A 184 12.05 17.83 16.08
C SER A 184 10.61 17.29 16.11
N TRP A 185 10.40 16.01 15.83
CA TRP A 185 9.05 15.44 15.75
C TRP A 185 8.43 15.15 17.12
N ALA A 186 7.16 15.49 17.25
CA ALA A 186 6.41 15.18 18.45
C ALA A 186 6.32 13.66 18.66
N PRO A 187 6.86 13.09 19.75
CA PRO A 187 6.91 11.64 19.96
C PRO A 187 5.55 10.95 19.80
N ASP A 188 4.48 11.62 20.23
CA ASP A 188 3.12 11.09 20.17
C ASP A 188 2.63 10.90 18.72
N LYS A 189 2.98 11.80 17.80
CA LYS A 189 2.63 11.67 16.36
C LYS A 189 3.37 10.49 15.73
N VAL A 190 4.66 10.34 16.04
CA VAL A 190 5.47 9.20 15.56
C VAL A 190 4.90 7.88 16.07
N ALA A 191 4.49 7.83 17.34
CA ALA A 191 3.91 6.65 17.96
C ALA A 191 2.57 6.25 17.32
N LEU A 192 1.64 7.22 17.14
CA LEU A 192 0.34 7.00 16.51
C LEU A 192 0.48 6.48 15.07
N TYR A 193 1.36 7.10 14.29
CA TYR A 193 1.63 6.67 12.94
C TYR A 193 2.22 5.24 12.90
N SER A 194 3.22 4.97 13.73
CA SER A 194 3.87 3.65 13.79
C SER A 194 2.88 2.55 14.23
N GLU A 195 1.92 2.87 15.11
CA GLU A 195 0.85 1.95 15.51
C GLU A 195 -0.07 1.61 14.34
N LEU A 196 -0.50 2.63 13.59
CA LEU A 196 -1.34 2.47 12.42
C LEU A 196 -0.66 1.61 11.35
N MET A 197 0.61 1.91 11.04
CA MET A 197 1.38 1.14 10.05
C MET A 197 1.56 -0.31 10.48
N ALA A 198 1.91 -0.56 11.73
CA ALA A 198 2.06 -1.91 12.26
C ALA A 198 0.75 -2.71 12.16
N SER A 199 -0.39 -2.09 12.50
CA SER A 199 -1.69 -2.76 12.42
C SER A 199 -2.13 -3.05 10.97
N SER A 200 -1.78 -2.18 10.03
CA SER A 200 -2.14 -2.33 8.61
C SER A 200 -1.27 -3.35 7.86
N GLN A 201 -0.10 -3.72 8.41
CA GLN A 201 0.81 -4.68 7.79
C GLN A 201 0.36 -6.14 7.94
N ARG A 202 -0.57 -6.45 8.84
CA ARG A 202 -0.91 -7.83 9.21
C ARG A 202 -1.27 -8.71 8.01
N PHE A 203 -2.09 -8.22 7.10
CA PHE A 203 -2.47 -9.00 5.90
C PHE A 203 -1.28 -9.29 4.99
N LEU A 204 -0.39 -8.32 4.80
CA LEU A 204 0.83 -8.51 4.02
C LEU A 204 1.77 -9.51 4.70
N ILE A 205 1.87 -9.47 6.02
CA ILE A 205 2.69 -10.39 6.82
C ILE A 205 2.25 -11.84 6.61
N ASP A 206 0.95 -12.12 6.74
CA ASP A 206 0.43 -13.47 6.57
C ASP A 206 0.68 -14.01 5.16
N GLU A 207 0.55 -13.16 4.14
CA GLU A 207 0.85 -13.51 2.75
C GLU A 207 2.35 -13.78 2.51
N LEU A 208 3.23 -12.96 3.09
CA LEU A 208 4.68 -13.13 2.98
C LEU A 208 5.13 -14.45 3.59
N LEU A 209 4.63 -14.76 4.81
CA LEU A 209 4.96 -16.00 5.50
C LEU A 209 4.46 -17.25 4.75
N ALA A 210 3.38 -17.11 3.98
CA ALA A 210 2.85 -18.21 3.16
C ALA A 210 3.55 -18.33 1.80
N ALA A 211 4.08 -17.23 1.26
CA ALA A 211 4.60 -17.19 -0.11
C ALA A 211 6.11 -17.43 -0.23
N TYR A 212 6.86 -17.26 0.86
CA TYR A 212 8.32 -17.34 0.82
C TYR A 212 8.91 -18.17 1.97
N ALA A 213 9.94 -18.99 1.64
CA ALA A 213 10.64 -19.86 2.60
C ALA A 213 11.77 -19.09 3.29
N PHE A 214 11.52 -18.63 4.52
CA PHE A 214 12.49 -17.85 5.30
C PHE A 214 13.54 -18.71 5.99
N ASP A 215 13.28 -19.98 6.20
CA ASP A 215 14.16 -20.96 6.87
C ASP A 215 15.41 -21.32 6.05
N GLU A 216 15.47 -20.96 4.79
CA GLU A 216 16.67 -21.09 3.94
C GLU A 216 17.74 -20.02 4.25
N HIS A 217 17.38 -19.00 5.04
CA HIS A 217 18.26 -17.88 5.39
C HIS A 217 18.85 -18.02 6.81
N GLN A 218 19.95 -17.31 7.07
CA GLN A 218 20.59 -17.27 8.39
C GLN A 218 20.32 -15.97 9.14
N CYS A 219 20.25 -14.86 8.41
CA CYS A 219 20.05 -13.54 8.99
C CYS A 219 19.20 -12.65 8.08
N VAL A 220 18.08 -12.20 8.60
CA VAL A 220 17.17 -11.27 7.93
C VAL A 220 17.31 -9.87 8.51
N MET A 221 17.41 -8.86 7.65
CA MET A 221 17.35 -7.46 8.02
C MET A 221 16.13 -6.80 7.39
N ASP A 222 15.29 -6.21 8.23
CA ASP A 222 14.13 -5.42 7.81
C ASP A 222 14.50 -3.94 7.75
N VAL A 223 14.45 -3.33 6.57
CA VAL A 223 14.79 -1.92 6.35
C VAL A 223 13.50 -1.10 6.25
N GLY A 224 13.39 -0.05 7.08
CA GLY A 224 12.15 0.67 7.28
C GLY A 224 11.14 -0.17 8.08
N GLY A 225 11.63 -0.93 9.07
CA GLY A 225 10.85 -1.95 9.78
C GLY A 225 9.80 -1.40 10.76
N GLY A 226 9.68 -0.08 10.91
CA GLY A 226 8.71 0.54 11.81
C GLY A 226 8.88 0.05 13.25
N LYS A 227 7.75 -0.22 13.93
CA LYS A 227 7.75 -0.79 15.29
C LYS A 227 8.22 -2.26 15.36
N GLY A 228 8.53 -2.88 14.23
CA GLY A 228 8.96 -4.28 14.19
C GLY A 228 7.81 -5.29 14.13
N ALA A 229 6.66 -4.93 13.59
CA ALA A 229 5.52 -5.85 13.46
C ALA A 229 5.87 -7.07 12.59
N TRP A 230 6.47 -6.83 11.41
CA TRP A 230 6.95 -7.87 10.52
C TRP A 230 8.04 -8.74 11.18
N ILE A 231 9.09 -8.11 11.70
CA ILE A 231 10.22 -8.84 12.30
C ILE A 231 9.78 -9.67 13.52
N SER A 232 8.77 -9.20 14.26
CA SER A 232 8.16 -9.94 15.38
C SER A 232 7.39 -11.18 14.90
N ALA A 233 6.69 -11.07 13.77
CA ALA A 233 5.99 -12.21 13.18
C ALA A 233 6.99 -13.24 12.64
N LEU A 234 8.02 -12.77 11.94
CA LEU A 234 9.09 -13.62 11.42
C LEU A 234 9.87 -14.33 12.55
N ALA A 235 10.13 -13.64 13.68
CA ALA A 235 10.78 -14.23 14.85
C ALA A 235 10.03 -15.43 15.43
N ARG A 236 8.70 -15.39 15.36
CA ARG A 236 7.83 -16.50 15.81
C ARG A 236 7.74 -17.61 14.77
N HIS A 237 7.71 -17.23 13.48
CA HIS A 237 7.61 -18.18 12.37
C HIS A 237 8.89 -19.01 12.18
N ALA A 238 10.05 -18.34 12.25
CA ALA A 238 11.36 -18.95 12.02
C ALA A 238 12.30 -18.71 13.23
N PRO A 239 12.22 -19.54 14.28
CA PRO A 239 12.96 -19.34 15.54
C PRO A 239 14.48 -19.37 15.39
N GLY A 240 15.01 -20.01 14.35
CA GLY A 240 16.46 -20.14 14.10
C GLY A 240 17.11 -18.90 13.47
N LEU A 241 16.34 -17.98 12.92
CA LEU A 241 16.86 -16.81 12.24
C LEU A 241 17.49 -15.80 13.19
N LYS A 242 18.62 -15.22 12.78
CA LYS A 242 19.13 -13.97 13.33
C LYS A 242 18.36 -12.81 12.68
N LEU A 243 17.97 -11.83 13.48
CA LEU A 243 17.09 -10.77 13.01
C LEU A 243 17.70 -9.40 13.26
N LYS A 244 17.59 -8.53 12.28
CA LYS A 244 17.98 -7.12 12.36
C LYS A 244 16.82 -6.25 11.90
N LEU A 245 16.69 -5.08 12.51
CA LEU A 245 15.77 -4.03 12.09
C LEU A 245 16.56 -2.74 11.95
N PHE A 246 16.34 -2.03 10.85
CA PHE A 246 16.91 -0.72 10.60
C PHE A 246 15.79 0.28 10.31
N ASP A 247 15.75 1.37 11.08
CA ASP A 247 14.81 2.47 10.89
C ASP A 247 15.37 3.77 11.46
N LEU A 248 14.69 4.88 11.25
CA LEU A 248 15.04 6.19 11.81
C LEU A 248 15.20 6.10 13.34
N PRO A 249 16.13 6.84 13.96
CA PRO A 249 16.42 6.68 15.38
C PRO A 249 15.20 6.74 16.30
N PRO A 250 14.23 7.68 16.16
CA PRO A 250 13.04 7.70 17.01
C PRO A 250 12.14 6.46 16.81
N VAL A 251 12.08 5.92 15.59
CA VAL A 251 11.28 4.73 15.26
C VAL A 251 11.98 3.47 15.79
N ALA A 252 13.31 3.42 15.67
CA ALA A 252 14.11 2.34 16.24
C ALA A 252 13.96 2.24 17.76
N ASP A 253 13.80 3.37 18.47
CA ASP A 253 13.52 3.37 19.91
C ASP A 253 12.13 2.78 20.23
N LEU A 254 11.11 3.12 19.42
CA LEU A 254 9.79 2.49 19.54
C LEU A 254 9.84 0.98 19.24
N ALA A 255 10.63 0.58 18.24
CA ALA A 255 10.84 -0.83 17.91
C ALA A 255 11.49 -1.59 19.08
N ARG A 256 12.53 -1.05 19.71
CA ARG A 256 13.17 -1.65 20.89
C ARG A 256 12.17 -1.87 22.02
N ALA A 257 11.36 -0.85 22.33
CA ALA A 257 10.34 -0.95 23.37
C ALA A 257 9.29 -2.03 23.05
N HIS A 258 8.79 -2.06 21.83
CA HIS A 258 7.80 -3.03 21.37
C HIS A 258 8.35 -4.47 21.39
N LEU A 259 9.56 -4.67 20.88
CA LEU A 259 10.22 -5.98 20.85
C LEU A 259 10.53 -6.48 22.27
N ALA A 260 10.91 -5.59 23.18
CA ALA A 260 11.12 -5.94 24.58
C ALA A 260 9.83 -6.40 25.28
N GLN A 261 8.71 -5.70 25.04
CA GLN A 261 7.40 -6.11 25.53
C GLN A 261 6.96 -7.48 24.97
N GLY A 262 7.36 -7.78 23.72
CA GLY A 262 7.11 -9.06 23.07
C GLY A 262 8.09 -10.17 23.43
N GLY A 263 9.05 -9.95 24.34
CA GLY A 263 10.08 -10.94 24.72
C GLY A 263 11.11 -11.22 23.62
N LEU A 264 11.32 -10.27 22.68
CA LEU A 264 12.21 -10.42 21.53
C LEU A 264 13.46 -9.53 21.59
N ALA A 265 13.72 -8.85 22.72
CA ALA A 265 14.85 -7.92 22.88
C ALA A 265 16.19 -8.55 22.53
N ASP A 266 16.44 -9.78 22.96
CA ASP A 266 17.68 -10.51 22.72
C ASP A 266 17.75 -11.20 21.35
N ARG A 267 16.62 -11.22 20.62
CA ARG A 267 16.49 -11.89 19.34
C ARG A 267 16.68 -10.97 18.14
N VAL A 268 16.42 -9.67 18.31
CA VAL A 268 16.42 -8.69 17.22
C VAL A 268 17.42 -7.57 17.53
N GLN A 269 18.39 -7.40 16.65
CA GLN A 269 19.31 -6.26 16.69
C GLN A 269 18.66 -5.04 16.02
N VAL A 270 18.35 -4.00 16.81
CA VAL A 270 17.72 -2.79 16.29
C VAL A 270 18.77 -1.69 16.09
N HIS A 271 18.85 -1.20 14.85
CA HIS A 271 19.77 -0.14 14.42
C HIS A 271 18.99 1.12 14.06
N GLY A 272 19.39 2.25 14.62
CA GLY A 272 18.85 3.57 14.27
C GLY A 272 19.73 4.27 13.24
N GLY A 273 19.14 4.77 12.16
CA GLY A 273 19.83 5.51 11.11
C GLY A 273 18.89 5.89 9.96
N SER A 274 19.40 6.70 9.05
CA SER A 274 18.70 7.01 7.79
C SER A 274 19.44 6.31 6.64
N PHE A 275 18.73 5.54 5.84
CA PHE A 275 19.31 4.86 4.67
C PHE A 275 19.82 5.82 3.59
N THR A 276 19.51 7.12 3.69
CA THR A 276 20.07 8.17 2.81
C THR A 276 21.36 8.79 3.36
N ALA A 277 21.65 8.61 4.65
CA ALA A 277 22.80 9.25 5.31
C ALA A 277 23.75 8.27 5.99
N ASN A 278 23.28 7.05 6.30
CA ASN A 278 24.07 6.06 7.04
C ASN A 278 24.18 4.75 6.22
N PRO A 279 25.31 4.07 6.28
CA PRO A 279 25.43 2.73 5.71
C PRO A 279 24.49 1.75 6.45
N LEU A 280 23.94 0.81 5.72
CA LEU A 280 23.12 -0.25 6.32
C LEU A 280 24.02 -1.29 7.03
N PRO A 281 23.54 -1.89 8.14
CA PRO A 281 24.24 -2.96 8.83
C PRO A 281 24.50 -4.16 7.92
N GLN A 282 25.71 -4.67 7.91
CA GLN A 282 26.10 -5.84 7.13
C GLN A 282 25.78 -7.16 7.84
N GLY A 283 25.87 -8.29 7.11
CA GLY A 283 25.78 -9.64 7.64
C GLY A 283 24.37 -10.24 7.61
N ALA A 284 23.42 -9.60 6.94
CA ALA A 284 22.15 -10.23 6.55
C ALA A 284 22.32 -10.84 5.17
N ASP A 285 21.76 -12.04 4.95
CA ASP A 285 21.70 -12.72 3.66
C ASP A 285 20.33 -12.56 2.98
N LEU A 286 19.34 -12.07 3.72
CA LEU A 286 18.06 -11.56 3.22
C LEU A 286 17.81 -10.17 3.76
N VAL A 287 17.47 -9.23 2.89
CA VAL A 287 16.91 -7.93 3.26
C VAL A 287 15.45 -7.88 2.85
N THR A 288 14.57 -7.49 3.78
CA THR A 288 13.15 -7.20 3.51
C THR A 288 12.93 -5.70 3.45
N LEU A 289 12.13 -5.26 2.47
CA LEU A 289 11.71 -3.88 2.26
C LEU A 289 10.20 -3.86 2.07
N LEU A 290 9.47 -3.60 3.16
CA LEU A 290 8.02 -3.75 3.18
C LEU A 290 7.32 -2.41 3.28
N ARG A 291 6.62 -2.01 2.20
CA ARG A 291 5.85 -0.76 2.14
C ARG A 291 6.70 0.47 2.45
N VAL A 292 7.87 0.55 1.83
CA VAL A 292 8.81 1.66 2.00
C VAL A 292 9.06 2.39 0.67
N ALA A 293 9.32 1.65 -0.42
CA ALA A 293 9.73 2.27 -1.67
C ALA A 293 8.62 3.14 -2.29
N HIS A 294 7.34 2.77 -2.12
CA HIS A 294 6.22 3.55 -2.65
C HIS A 294 6.07 4.95 -2.00
N ASP A 295 6.59 5.14 -0.79
CA ASP A 295 6.53 6.41 -0.07
C ASP A 295 7.59 7.44 -0.54
N HIS A 296 8.53 7.01 -1.37
CA HIS A 296 9.68 7.81 -1.76
C HIS A 296 9.75 8.07 -3.28
N PRO A 297 10.33 9.22 -3.69
CA PRO A 297 10.60 9.50 -5.11
C PRO A 297 11.73 8.59 -5.64
N ASP A 298 11.79 8.43 -6.97
CA ASP A 298 12.68 7.47 -7.63
C ASP A 298 14.17 7.64 -7.27
N HIS A 299 14.65 8.86 -7.06
CA HIS A 299 16.06 9.08 -6.71
C HIS A 299 16.39 8.55 -5.31
N VAL A 300 15.47 8.64 -4.37
CA VAL A 300 15.61 8.07 -3.02
C VAL A 300 15.53 6.55 -3.07
N VAL A 301 14.60 6.00 -3.86
CA VAL A 301 14.47 4.53 -4.04
C VAL A 301 15.74 3.95 -4.68
N ARG A 302 16.34 4.61 -5.67
CA ARG A 302 17.64 4.19 -6.24
C ARG A 302 18.73 4.16 -5.21
N ALA A 303 18.85 5.21 -4.39
CA ALA A 303 19.85 5.26 -3.33
C ALA A 303 19.65 4.14 -2.28
N LEU A 304 18.38 3.90 -1.89
CA LEU A 304 18.01 2.83 -0.97
C LEU A 304 18.36 1.45 -1.52
N LEU A 305 17.98 1.16 -2.76
CA LEU A 305 18.28 -0.13 -3.41
C LEU A 305 19.79 -0.35 -3.58
N ALA A 306 20.55 0.69 -3.91
CA ALA A 306 22.02 0.64 -3.97
C ALA A 306 22.62 0.35 -2.59
N ALA A 307 22.15 1.00 -1.52
CA ALA A 307 22.61 0.76 -0.16
C ALA A 307 22.29 -0.68 0.31
N ILE A 308 21.11 -1.20 -0.04
CA ILE A 308 20.74 -2.60 0.25
C ILE A 308 21.65 -3.56 -0.53
N HIS A 309 21.90 -3.30 -1.81
CA HIS A 309 22.78 -4.13 -2.62
C HIS A 309 24.21 -4.14 -2.06
N GLU A 310 24.71 -2.99 -1.59
CA GLU A 310 26.05 -2.91 -0.95
C GLU A 310 26.09 -3.74 0.34
N ALA A 311 25.08 -3.66 1.19
CA ALA A 311 25.02 -4.34 2.48
C ALA A 311 24.89 -5.87 2.39
N LEU A 312 24.26 -6.37 1.32
CA LEU A 312 24.08 -7.80 1.09
C LEU A 312 25.40 -8.46 0.65
N PRO A 313 25.68 -9.71 1.09
CA PRO A 313 26.73 -10.52 0.51
C PRO A 313 26.38 -10.97 -0.92
N VAL A 314 27.39 -11.44 -1.66
CA VAL A 314 27.15 -12.19 -2.91
C VAL A 314 26.25 -13.39 -2.63
N GLY A 315 25.23 -13.58 -3.45
CA GLY A 315 24.18 -14.58 -3.25
C GLY A 315 23.03 -14.12 -2.35
N GLY A 316 23.17 -12.97 -1.67
CA GLY A 316 22.14 -12.41 -0.82
C GLY A 316 20.92 -11.94 -1.62
N THR A 317 19.77 -11.93 -0.96
CA THR A 317 18.46 -11.68 -1.56
C THR A 317 17.83 -10.38 -1.02
N LEU A 318 17.21 -9.61 -1.89
CA LEU A 318 16.25 -8.56 -1.53
C LEU A 318 14.83 -9.08 -1.78
N LEU A 319 13.97 -9.01 -0.76
CA LEU A 319 12.54 -9.20 -0.85
C LEU A 319 11.86 -7.84 -0.67
N LEU A 320 11.22 -7.35 -1.73
CA LEU A 320 10.47 -6.09 -1.73
C LEU A 320 8.99 -6.41 -1.81
N ALA A 321 8.18 -5.91 -0.88
CA ALA A 321 6.74 -6.14 -0.88
C ALA A 321 5.98 -4.86 -0.53
N GLU A 322 5.13 -4.41 -1.46
CA GLU A 322 4.33 -3.20 -1.31
C GLU A 322 3.15 -3.17 -2.28
N PRO A 323 2.18 -2.27 -2.10
CA PRO A 323 1.18 -1.98 -3.12
C PRO A 323 1.85 -1.53 -4.42
N MET A 324 1.47 -2.13 -5.54
CA MET A 324 2.00 -1.81 -6.87
C MET A 324 0.87 -1.58 -7.85
N ALA A 325 1.10 -0.70 -8.83
CA ALA A 325 0.17 -0.45 -9.91
C ALA A 325 -0.01 -1.70 -10.80
N GLU A 326 -1.17 -1.83 -11.42
CA GLU A 326 -1.41 -2.87 -12.44
C GLU A 326 -0.48 -2.66 -13.64
N ALA A 327 0.16 -3.74 -14.11
CA ALA A 327 1.20 -3.65 -15.11
C ALA A 327 0.67 -3.57 -16.56
N ASP A 328 -0.33 -4.41 -16.88
CA ASP A 328 -0.74 -4.68 -18.28
C ASP A 328 -2.26 -4.68 -18.47
N GLY A 329 -3.01 -4.14 -17.50
CA GLY A 329 -4.46 -4.12 -17.51
C GLY A 329 -5.05 -2.71 -17.42
N GLU A 330 -6.35 -2.66 -17.34
CA GLU A 330 -7.03 -1.45 -16.89
C GLU A 330 -6.73 -1.25 -15.41
N PRO A 331 -6.36 -0.02 -14.97
CA PRO A 331 -6.08 0.28 -13.57
C PRO A 331 -7.21 -0.21 -12.66
N GLY A 332 -6.85 -0.86 -11.56
CA GLY A 332 -7.82 -1.35 -10.59
C GLY A 332 -8.29 -0.27 -9.62
N THR A 333 -9.30 -0.59 -8.82
CA THR A 333 -9.80 0.32 -7.77
C THR A 333 -8.71 0.67 -6.75
N ALA A 334 -7.77 -0.25 -6.49
CA ALA A 334 -6.64 -0.03 -5.61
C ALA A 334 -5.69 1.04 -6.16
N ASP A 335 -5.44 1.06 -7.48
CA ASP A 335 -4.60 2.06 -8.11
C ASP A 335 -5.17 3.47 -7.90
N ALA A 336 -6.49 3.64 -8.10
CA ALA A 336 -7.15 4.92 -7.87
C ALA A 336 -6.99 5.39 -6.42
N TYR A 337 -7.14 4.47 -5.45
CA TYR A 337 -6.95 4.79 -4.04
C TYR A 337 -5.51 5.21 -3.73
N TYR A 338 -4.52 4.39 -4.09
CA TYR A 338 -3.12 4.66 -3.76
C TYR A 338 -2.54 5.87 -4.48
N HIS A 339 -2.97 6.17 -5.72
CA HIS A 339 -2.53 7.40 -6.40
C HIS A 339 -2.91 8.66 -5.63
N PHE A 340 -4.15 8.76 -5.16
CA PHE A 340 -4.60 9.92 -4.37
C PHE A 340 -4.07 9.91 -2.94
N TYR A 341 -3.91 8.74 -2.35
CA TYR A 341 -3.29 8.59 -1.04
C TYR A 341 -1.85 9.12 -1.03
N LEU A 342 -1.02 8.69 -1.98
CA LEU A 342 0.37 9.15 -2.12
C LEU A 342 0.46 10.62 -2.54
N LEU A 343 -0.48 11.11 -3.34
CA LEU A 343 -0.58 12.53 -3.66
C LEU A 343 -0.82 13.38 -2.40
N ALA A 344 -1.73 12.94 -1.53
CA ALA A 344 -2.02 13.61 -0.26
C ALA A 344 -0.85 13.52 0.73
N MET A 345 -0.07 12.45 0.70
CA MET A 345 1.17 12.33 1.47
C MET A 345 2.27 13.28 1.00
N GLY A 346 2.19 13.80 -0.23
CA GLY A 346 3.12 14.78 -0.78
C GLY A 346 4.45 14.20 -1.26
N ALA A 347 4.64 12.89 -1.17
CA ALA A 347 5.83 12.19 -1.65
C ALA A 347 5.49 10.77 -2.12
N GLY A 348 6.42 10.16 -2.86
CA GLY A 348 6.25 8.81 -3.36
C GLY A 348 5.39 8.71 -4.61
N ARG A 349 5.26 7.50 -5.09
CA ARG A 349 4.36 7.12 -6.18
C ARG A 349 4.12 5.62 -6.23
N LEU A 350 2.95 5.24 -6.71
CA LEU A 350 2.67 3.85 -7.03
C LEU A 350 3.45 3.45 -8.29
N ARG A 351 4.18 2.33 -8.21
CA ARG A 351 4.99 1.79 -9.31
C ARG A 351 4.46 0.44 -9.74
N THR A 352 4.60 0.13 -11.02
CA THR A 352 4.35 -1.23 -11.51
C THR A 352 5.48 -2.18 -11.08
N PRO A 353 5.24 -3.50 -11.04
CA PRO A 353 6.29 -4.48 -10.81
C PRO A 353 7.49 -4.33 -11.77
N ALA A 354 7.21 -4.05 -13.04
CA ALA A 354 8.25 -3.86 -14.06
C ALA A 354 9.13 -2.62 -13.78
N GLU A 355 8.53 -1.52 -13.30
CA GLU A 355 9.29 -0.32 -12.92
C GLU A 355 10.19 -0.58 -11.71
N LEU A 356 9.69 -1.28 -10.70
CA LEU A 356 10.48 -1.65 -9.51
C LEU A 356 11.61 -2.63 -9.86
N MET A 357 11.32 -3.66 -10.66
CA MET A 357 12.36 -4.58 -11.13
C MET A 357 13.44 -3.85 -11.95
N ARG A 358 13.07 -2.86 -12.76
CA ARG A 358 14.07 -2.03 -13.46
C ARG A 358 14.94 -1.24 -12.49
N LEU A 359 14.37 -0.62 -11.45
CA LEU A 359 15.14 0.07 -10.41
C LEU A 359 16.05 -0.89 -9.63
N MET A 360 15.59 -2.11 -9.35
CA MET A 360 16.41 -3.16 -8.74
C MET A 360 17.56 -3.57 -9.67
N ALA A 361 17.32 -3.73 -10.99
CA ALA A 361 18.36 -4.03 -11.96
C ALA A 361 19.39 -2.89 -12.08
N GLU A 362 18.96 -1.64 -12.08
CA GLU A 362 19.81 -0.45 -12.06
C GLU A 362 20.73 -0.43 -10.82
N ALA A 363 20.25 -0.96 -9.67
CA ALA A 363 21.03 -1.11 -8.44
C ALA A 363 21.98 -2.34 -8.43
N GLY A 364 21.95 -3.19 -9.47
CA GLY A 364 22.84 -4.35 -9.61
C GLY A 364 22.21 -5.69 -9.22
N PHE A 365 20.92 -5.74 -8.86
CA PHE A 365 20.22 -7.00 -8.61
C PHE A 365 19.95 -7.75 -9.91
N THR A 366 20.04 -9.06 -9.83
CA THR A 366 19.77 -10.02 -10.91
C THR A 366 18.75 -11.04 -10.45
N HIS A 367 18.35 -11.98 -11.35
CA HIS A 367 17.33 -12.99 -11.03
C HIS A 367 16.07 -12.37 -10.42
N LEU A 368 15.58 -11.32 -11.13
CA LEU A 368 14.41 -10.57 -10.70
C LEU A 368 13.15 -11.37 -11.02
N GLU A 369 12.32 -11.59 -10.01
CA GLU A 369 11.06 -12.30 -10.18
C GLU A 369 9.95 -11.72 -9.30
N GLN A 370 8.72 -11.91 -9.72
CA GLN A 370 7.54 -11.65 -8.92
C GLN A 370 7.03 -12.96 -8.32
N VAL A 371 6.94 -13.02 -7.01
CA VAL A 371 6.38 -14.17 -6.30
C VAL A 371 4.86 -14.07 -6.30
N PRO A 372 4.14 -15.08 -6.77
CA PRO A 372 2.68 -15.09 -6.71
C PRO A 372 2.18 -15.08 -5.26
N ASN A 373 1.19 -14.24 -4.98
CA ASN A 373 0.50 -14.21 -3.70
C ASN A 373 -1.02 -14.12 -3.89
N PRO A 374 -1.84 -14.68 -2.97
CA PRO A 374 -3.29 -14.79 -3.14
C PRO A 374 -4.04 -13.47 -3.21
N MET A 375 -3.53 -12.44 -2.51
CA MET A 375 -4.21 -11.15 -2.37
C MET A 375 -3.31 -9.97 -2.78
N PRO A 376 -2.99 -9.82 -4.07
CA PRO A 376 -2.06 -8.78 -4.56
C PRO A 376 -2.55 -7.34 -4.27
N LEU A 377 -3.80 -7.18 -3.83
CA LEU A 377 -4.37 -5.90 -3.37
C LEU A 377 -3.60 -5.31 -2.18
N HIS A 378 -3.12 -6.14 -1.26
CA HIS A 378 -2.39 -5.69 -0.07
C HIS A 378 -0.92 -5.40 -0.34
N GLY A 379 -0.38 -6.02 -1.37
CA GLY A 379 0.98 -5.86 -1.84
C GLY A 379 1.37 -6.98 -2.80
N ARG A 380 2.31 -6.68 -3.69
CA ARG A 380 2.97 -7.67 -4.56
C ARG A 380 4.38 -7.89 -4.05
N ILE A 381 4.91 -9.07 -4.27
CA ILE A 381 6.21 -9.51 -3.75
C ILE A 381 7.18 -9.62 -4.92
N LEU A 382 8.32 -8.92 -4.83
CA LEU A 382 9.42 -9.01 -5.77
C LEU A 382 10.67 -9.52 -5.08
N LEU A 383 11.41 -10.37 -5.77
CA LEU A 383 12.72 -10.85 -5.34
C LEU A 383 13.80 -10.36 -6.29
N GLY A 384 15.01 -10.16 -5.76
CA GLY A 384 16.21 -9.92 -6.54
C GLY A 384 17.43 -10.43 -5.80
N ARG A 385 18.40 -11.00 -6.52
CA ARG A 385 19.63 -11.54 -5.94
C ARG A 385 20.83 -10.68 -6.29
N LYS A 386 21.75 -10.53 -5.35
CA LYS A 386 23.10 -9.98 -5.62
C LYS A 386 23.99 -11.07 -6.21
N SER A 387 24.28 -10.97 -7.50
CA SER A 387 25.23 -11.88 -8.15
C SER A 387 26.68 -11.41 -7.95
N ALA A 388 27.62 -12.33 -8.02
CA ALA A 388 29.01 -11.96 -8.23
C ALA A 388 29.09 -11.16 -9.54
N GLY A 389 29.63 -9.94 -9.52
CA GLY A 389 29.86 -9.21 -10.75
C GLY A 389 30.60 -10.10 -11.74
N LEU A 390 30.09 -10.18 -12.97
CA LEU A 390 30.88 -10.81 -14.03
C LEU A 390 32.24 -10.08 -14.04
N PRO A 391 33.38 -10.77 -14.01
CA PRO A 391 34.64 -10.13 -14.27
C PRO A 391 34.50 -9.40 -15.60
N LEU A 392 34.81 -8.11 -15.62
CA LEU A 392 34.98 -7.40 -16.88
C LEU A 392 35.91 -8.25 -17.73
N GLU A 393 35.42 -8.90 -18.77
CA GLU A 393 36.22 -9.51 -19.79
C GLU A 393 37.08 -8.38 -20.33
N THR A 394 38.31 -8.30 -19.86
CA THR A 394 39.36 -7.51 -20.53
C THR A 394 39.53 -8.21 -21.87
N THR A 395 38.87 -7.71 -22.91
CA THR A 395 39.22 -8.05 -24.29
C THR A 395 40.71 -7.82 -24.43
N PRO A 396 41.51 -8.83 -24.73
CA PRO A 396 42.95 -8.60 -25.01
C PRO A 396 43.00 -7.68 -26.21
N ASP A 397 43.67 -6.55 -26.01
CA ASP A 397 44.03 -5.59 -27.04
C ASP A 397 44.90 -6.32 -28.09
N THR A 398 44.28 -6.88 -29.09
CA THR A 398 44.96 -7.35 -30.30
C THR A 398 45.26 -6.13 -31.18
N GLY A 399 46.23 -5.36 -30.75
CA GLY A 399 46.83 -4.33 -31.60
C GLY A 399 47.29 -4.94 -32.95
N PRO A 400 47.06 -4.25 -34.07
CA PRO A 400 47.47 -4.75 -35.37
C PRO A 400 48.99 -4.78 -35.43
N SER A 401 49.56 -5.99 -35.60
CA SER A 401 50.98 -6.16 -35.97
C SER A 401 51.23 -5.54 -37.32
N VAL A 402 51.91 -4.40 -37.30
CA VAL A 402 52.45 -3.80 -38.53
C VAL A 402 53.63 -4.63 -38.97
N ASN A 403 53.44 -5.42 -40.02
CA ASN A 403 54.54 -6.03 -40.78
C ASN A 403 55.15 -4.97 -41.70
N LEU A 404 56.36 -4.55 -41.32
CA LEU A 404 57.29 -3.88 -42.22
C LEU A 404 58.03 -4.95 -43.03
N ASN A 405 57.76 -5.05 -44.30
CA ASN A 405 58.70 -5.38 -45.40
C ASN A 405 58.26 -4.74 -46.68
#